data_21321d4aabd5bae49a0e62ff6ebffd09
#
_entry.id   21321d4aabd5bae49a0e62ff6ebffd09
#
_cell.length_a   1.000
_cell.length_b   1.000
_cell.length_c   1.000
_cell.angle_alpha   90.00
_cell.angle_beta   90.00
_cell.angle_gamma   90.00
#
_symmetry.space_group_name_H-M   'P 1'
#
loop_
_entity.id
_entity.type
_entity.pdbx_description
1 polymer ?
#
loop_
_entity_poly.entity_id
_entity_poly.type
_entity_poly.pdbx_seq_one_letter_code
_entity_poly.pdbx_strand_id
1 'polypeptide(L)'
;MVRKMQMFADGRSRKVVFLAHCLLNQNAISDGTAEVPAAHREILRTVLDARVGVVQLPCPELCCLGLDRGDPKGGERPVVAENTRIRRAMGQPEASARLRELTDQVVWQIREYQKHGFAVLGIVGVDRSPCCGVNTTSDQDRELPGRGVFIASLRAALESAGLTVPVIGIKPSAPEALDRVRPLLGE
;
A
#
# COMPACT_ATOMS: atom_id res chain seq x y z
N MET A 1 -0.72 -35.47 -9.88
CA MET A 1 -2.19 -35.45 -10.10
C MET A 1 -2.67 -34.04 -9.78
N VAL A 2 -2.85 -33.17 -10.77
CA VAL A 2 -3.32 -31.78 -10.56
C VAL A 2 -4.81 -31.87 -10.24
N ARG A 3 -5.19 -31.58 -9.01
CA ARG A 3 -6.58 -31.50 -8.56
C ARG A 3 -7.25 -30.39 -9.38
N LYS A 4 -8.16 -30.73 -10.30
CA LYS A 4 -9.00 -29.76 -10.99
C LYS A 4 -9.69 -28.92 -9.91
N MET A 5 -9.28 -27.65 -9.78
CA MET A 5 -9.96 -26.73 -8.87
C MET A 5 -11.42 -26.61 -9.33
N GLN A 6 -12.33 -27.06 -8.49
CA GLN A 6 -13.76 -26.92 -8.72
C GLN A 6 -14.09 -25.42 -8.66
N MET A 7 -14.39 -24.86 -9.80
CA MET A 7 -14.76 -23.43 -9.90
C MET A 7 -16.17 -23.27 -9.37
N PHE A 8 -16.31 -22.68 -8.19
CA PHE A 8 -17.62 -22.30 -7.67
C PHE A 8 -18.25 -21.21 -8.57
N ALA A 9 -19.49 -21.44 -9.00
CA ALA A 9 -20.29 -20.46 -9.71
C ALA A 9 -21.09 -19.64 -8.65
N ASP A 10 -20.54 -18.51 -8.24
CA ASP A 10 -21.19 -17.58 -7.31
C ASP A 10 -20.96 -16.12 -7.76
N GLY A 11 -21.41 -15.14 -7.00
CA GLY A 11 -21.38 -13.73 -7.36
C GLY A 11 -20.01 -13.04 -7.30
N ARG A 12 -18.92 -13.75 -6.95
CA ARG A 12 -17.59 -13.14 -6.82
C ARG A 12 -16.95 -12.86 -8.19
N SER A 13 -16.36 -11.68 -8.34
CA SER A 13 -15.65 -11.29 -9.57
C SER A 13 -14.31 -12.01 -9.80
N ARG A 14 -13.71 -12.55 -8.75
CA ARG A 14 -12.35 -13.13 -8.73
C ARG A 14 -11.24 -12.15 -9.11
N LYS A 15 -11.48 -10.87 -8.93
CA LYS A 15 -10.51 -9.80 -9.13
C LYS A 15 -10.27 -9.10 -7.80
N VAL A 16 -9.02 -8.85 -7.45
CA VAL A 16 -8.65 -8.07 -6.25
C VAL A 16 -7.55 -7.07 -6.57
N VAL A 17 -7.55 -5.97 -5.85
CA VAL A 17 -6.48 -4.97 -5.85
C VAL A 17 -6.08 -4.67 -4.41
N PHE A 18 -4.78 -4.53 -4.17
CA PHE A 18 -4.23 -4.18 -2.86
C PHE A 18 -4.06 -2.66 -2.78
N LEU A 19 -4.68 -2.03 -1.78
CA LEU A 19 -4.63 -0.58 -1.58
C LEU A 19 -3.87 -0.24 -0.31
N ALA A 20 -3.01 0.77 -0.36
CA ALA A 20 -2.37 1.32 0.83
C ALA A 20 -3.42 1.67 1.89
N HIS A 21 -3.12 1.39 3.15
CA HIS A 21 -4.05 1.54 4.28
C HIS A 21 -4.70 2.92 4.32
N CYS A 22 -3.93 3.98 4.14
CA CYS A 22 -4.41 5.35 4.23
C CYS A 22 -5.39 5.75 3.10
N LEU A 23 -5.48 4.98 2.00
CA LEU A 23 -6.54 5.18 1.00
C LEU A 23 -7.92 4.80 1.54
N LEU A 24 -7.96 3.83 2.47
CA LEU A 24 -9.18 3.31 3.09
C LEU A 24 -9.47 3.92 4.47
N ASN A 25 -8.44 4.40 5.16
CA ASN A 25 -8.56 4.94 6.51
C ASN A 25 -7.54 6.04 6.76
N GLN A 26 -7.95 7.28 6.59
CA GLN A 26 -7.12 8.46 6.86
C GLN A 26 -6.87 8.70 8.35
N ASN A 27 -7.66 8.10 9.26
CA ASN A 27 -7.41 8.21 10.70
C ASN A 27 -6.14 7.47 11.15
N ALA A 28 -5.56 6.67 10.30
CA ALA A 28 -4.31 5.95 10.57
C ALA A 28 -3.08 6.59 9.93
N ILE A 29 -3.24 7.71 9.22
CA ILE A 29 -2.10 8.43 8.62
C ILE A 29 -1.34 9.23 9.68
N SER A 30 -0.11 9.64 9.39
CA SER A 30 0.70 10.48 10.28
C SER A 30 0.00 11.81 10.59
N ASP A 31 0.14 12.29 11.80
CA ASP A 31 -0.45 13.54 12.25
C ASP A 31 -0.12 14.70 11.29
N GLY A 32 -1.11 15.58 11.04
CA GLY A 32 -0.96 16.72 10.15
C GLY A 32 -0.96 16.40 8.65
N THR A 33 -1.16 15.12 8.24
CA THR A 33 -1.08 14.71 6.82
C THR A 33 -2.39 14.21 6.23
N ALA A 34 -3.46 14.10 7.02
CA ALA A 34 -4.77 13.69 6.53
C ALA A 34 -5.36 14.72 5.55
N GLU A 35 -5.77 14.27 4.38
CA GLU A 35 -6.33 15.10 3.31
C GLU A 35 -7.85 15.07 3.28
N VAL A 36 -8.46 14.01 3.82
CA VAL A 36 -9.91 13.80 3.87
C VAL A 36 -10.33 13.20 5.21
N PRO A 37 -11.60 13.36 5.64
CA PRO A 37 -12.02 12.97 6.99
C PRO A 37 -11.96 11.45 7.28
N ALA A 38 -12.11 10.60 6.26
CA ALA A 38 -12.23 9.16 6.47
C ALA A 38 -11.40 8.33 5.47
N ALA A 39 -11.75 8.37 4.18
CA ALA A 39 -11.13 7.58 3.13
C ALA A 39 -11.18 8.34 1.80
N HIS A 40 -10.30 7.99 0.86
CA HIS A 40 -10.33 8.53 -0.51
C HIS A 40 -11.47 7.91 -1.31
N ARG A 41 -12.66 8.46 -1.11
CA ARG A 41 -13.94 7.92 -1.58
C ARG A 41 -13.98 7.65 -3.08
N GLU A 42 -13.46 8.57 -3.90
CA GLU A 42 -13.47 8.44 -5.36
C GLU A 42 -12.64 7.26 -5.84
N ILE A 43 -11.48 7.02 -5.22
CA ILE A 43 -10.63 5.86 -5.52
C ILE A 43 -11.36 4.56 -5.17
N LEU A 44 -11.96 4.50 -3.97
CA LEU A 44 -12.73 3.32 -3.54
C LEU A 44 -13.92 3.06 -4.45
N ARG A 45 -14.67 4.11 -4.80
CA ARG A 45 -15.81 4.01 -5.68
C ARG A 45 -15.40 3.45 -7.06
N THR A 46 -14.35 4.01 -7.66
CA THR A 46 -13.84 3.52 -8.96
C THR A 46 -13.49 2.02 -8.90
N VAL A 47 -12.83 1.56 -7.84
CA VAL A 47 -12.49 0.13 -7.68
C VAL A 47 -13.75 -0.73 -7.55
N LEU A 48 -14.72 -0.30 -6.73
CA LEU A 48 -15.96 -1.05 -6.50
C LEU A 48 -16.87 -1.07 -7.73
N ASP A 49 -16.97 0.04 -8.46
CA ASP A 49 -17.75 0.14 -9.72
C ASP A 49 -17.16 -0.78 -10.80
N ALA A 50 -15.83 -0.95 -10.83
CA ALA A 50 -15.13 -1.95 -11.67
C ALA A 50 -15.33 -3.41 -11.19
N ARG A 51 -16.10 -3.64 -10.13
CA ARG A 51 -16.33 -4.96 -9.51
C ARG A 51 -15.06 -5.66 -9.06
N VAL A 52 -14.12 -4.92 -8.50
CA VAL A 52 -12.87 -5.43 -7.97
C VAL A 52 -12.92 -5.42 -6.44
N GLY A 53 -12.54 -6.54 -5.83
CA GLY A 53 -12.42 -6.65 -4.38
C GLY A 53 -11.23 -5.84 -3.88
N VAL A 54 -11.41 -5.12 -2.77
CA VAL A 54 -10.36 -4.35 -2.13
C VAL A 54 -9.68 -5.19 -1.05
N VAL A 55 -8.37 -5.31 -1.12
CA VAL A 55 -7.53 -5.85 -0.04
C VAL A 55 -6.72 -4.71 0.54
N GLN A 56 -6.88 -4.47 1.83
CA GLN A 56 -6.12 -3.44 2.53
C GLN A 56 -4.69 -3.92 2.79
N LEU A 57 -3.70 -3.15 2.36
CA LEU A 57 -2.34 -3.33 2.86
C LEU A 57 -2.26 -2.90 4.34
N PRO A 58 -1.46 -3.57 5.18
CA PRO A 58 -1.19 -3.05 6.52
C PRO A 58 -0.53 -1.67 6.43
N CYS A 59 -0.84 -0.76 7.36
CA CYS A 59 -0.04 0.45 7.50
C CYS A 59 1.28 0.11 8.19
N PRO A 60 2.43 0.11 7.50
CA PRO A 60 3.68 -0.30 8.12
C PRO A 60 4.09 0.65 9.25
N GLU A 61 3.85 1.93 9.09
CA GLU A 61 4.16 2.94 10.12
C GLU A 61 3.35 2.71 11.40
N LEU A 62 2.02 2.53 11.28
CA LEU A 62 1.15 2.23 12.42
C LEU A 62 1.56 0.91 13.09
N CYS A 63 1.81 -0.14 12.30
CA CYS A 63 2.11 -1.47 12.83
C CYS A 63 3.48 -1.57 13.48
N CYS A 64 4.45 -0.74 13.06
CA CYS A 64 5.83 -0.79 13.56
C CYS A 64 6.14 0.30 14.60
N LEU A 65 5.45 1.45 14.54
CA LEU A 65 5.81 2.64 15.32
C LEU A 65 4.66 3.17 16.19
N GLY A 66 3.45 2.63 16.04
CA GLY A 66 2.26 3.15 16.72
C GLY A 66 1.58 4.30 15.96
N LEU A 67 0.48 4.82 16.51
CA LEU A 67 -0.35 5.82 15.86
C LEU A 67 0.37 7.19 15.76
N ASP A 68 1.11 7.55 16.80
CA ASP A 68 1.94 8.77 16.88
C ASP A 68 3.32 8.64 16.22
N ARG A 69 3.60 7.51 15.60
CA ARG A 69 4.90 7.19 14.97
C ARG A 69 6.08 7.29 15.96
N GLY A 70 5.80 7.07 17.26
CA GLY A 70 6.80 7.16 18.33
C GLY A 70 7.23 8.60 18.67
N ASP A 71 6.47 9.62 18.24
CA ASP A 71 6.68 11.02 18.61
C ASP A 71 5.36 11.80 18.56
N PRO A 72 4.73 12.08 19.73
CA PRO A 72 3.47 12.79 19.78
C PRO A 72 3.54 14.24 19.27
N LYS A 73 4.73 14.77 18.99
CA LYS A 73 4.94 16.09 18.39
C LYS A 73 5.26 16.02 16.89
N GLY A 74 5.07 14.86 16.27
CA GLY A 74 5.35 14.67 14.84
C GLY A 74 4.63 15.65 13.94
N GLY A 75 3.36 15.95 14.24
CA GLY A 75 2.53 16.89 13.48
C GLY A 75 2.96 18.36 13.55
N GLU A 76 3.87 18.73 14.45
CA GLU A 76 4.41 20.10 14.55
C GLU A 76 5.51 20.36 13.49
N ARG A 77 6.01 19.32 12.82
CA ARG A 77 7.08 19.41 11.83
C ARG A 77 6.55 19.58 10.41
N PRO A 78 7.34 20.16 9.51
CA PRO A 78 7.06 20.05 8.07
C PRO A 78 6.92 18.56 7.66
N VAL A 79 5.93 18.25 6.85
CA VAL A 79 5.59 16.86 6.46
C VAL A 79 6.80 16.06 5.95
N VAL A 80 7.65 16.68 5.13
CA VAL A 80 8.83 15.99 4.59
C VAL A 80 9.90 15.68 5.64
N ALA A 81 10.03 16.56 6.65
CA ALA A 81 10.95 16.35 7.76
C ALA A 81 10.45 15.22 8.68
N GLU A 82 9.16 15.22 9.01
CA GLU A 82 8.56 14.13 9.79
C GLU A 82 8.62 12.81 9.05
N ASN A 83 8.31 12.78 7.77
CA ASN A 83 8.43 11.58 6.93
C ASN A 83 9.88 11.07 6.88
N THR A 84 10.89 11.95 6.85
CA THR A 84 12.31 11.54 6.92
C THR A 84 12.64 10.91 8.26
N ARG A 85 12.12 11.47 9.36
CA ARG A 85 12.27 10.87 10.71
C ARG A 85 11.63 9.48 10.77
N ILE A 86 10.39 9.36 10.27
CA ILE A 86 9.67 8.08 10.20
C ILE A 86 10.47 7.07 9.39
N ARG A 87 10.99 7.44 8.23
CA ARG A 87 11.82 6.56 7.40
C ARG A 87 13.03 6.02 8.17
N ARG A 88 13.71 6.86 8.94
CA ARG A 88 14.84 6.46 9.80
C ARG A 88 14.38 5.52 10.92
N ALA A 89 13.25 5.81 11.57
CA ALA A 89 12.69 4.97 12.61
C ALA A 89 12.31 3.58 12.08
N MET A 90 11.76 3.48 10.88
CA MET A 90 11.46 2.20 10.21
C MET A 90 12.71 1.36 9.90
N GLY A 91 13.90 1.96 9.86
CA GLY A 91 15.17 1.27 9.70
C GLY A 91 15.73 0.66 11.00
N GLN A 92 15.13 0.95 12.15
CA GLN A 92 15.57 0.35 13.42
C GLN A 92 15.28 -1.16 13.45
N PRO A 93 16.07 -1.96 14.18
CA PRO A 93 15.99 -3.43 14.12
C PRO A 93 14.59 -4.00 14.36
N GLU A 94 13.89 -3.52 15.39
CA GLU A 94 12.54 -4.00 15.74
C GLU A 94 11.52 -3.64 14.66
N ALA A 95 11.48 -2.38 14.21
CA ALA A 95 10.59 -1.93 13.15
C ALA A 95 10.87 -2.66 11.82
N SER A 96 12.16 -2.85 11.50
CA SER A 96 12.58 -3.59 10.31
C SER A 96 12.20 -5.07 10.36
N ALA A 97 12.29 -5.72 11.54
CA ALA A 97 11.81 -7.09 11.72
C ALA A 97 10.30 -7.19 11.52
N ARG A 98 9.54 -6.28 12.13
CA ARG A 98 8.08 -6.23 11.98
C ARG A 98 7.67 -5.92 10.54
N LEU A 99 8.39 -5.04 9.86
CA LEU A 99 8.18 -4.73 8.45
C LEU A 99 8.30 -5.98 7.56
N ARG A 100 9.28 -6.84 7.82
CA ARG A 100 9.43 -8.12 7.09
C ARG A 100 8.23 -9.03 7.30
N GLU A 101 7.76 -9.19 8.53
CA GLU A 101 6.57 -10.00 8.83
C GLU A 101 5.33 -9.50 8.06
N LEU A 102 5.11 -8.17 8.03
CA LEU A 102 4.01 -7.57 7.26
C LEU A 102 4.17 -7.83 5.75
N THR A 103 5.39 -7.73 5.25
CA THR A 103 5.73 -8.02 3.85
C THR A 103 5.40 -9.48 3.50
N ASP A 104 5.83 -10.42 4.35
CA ASP A 104 5.60 -11.86 4.14
C ASP A 104 4.11 -12.21 4.16
N GLN A 105 3.32 -11.57 5.04
CA GLN A 105 1.88 -11.73 5.08
C GLN A 105 1.20 -11.27 3.77
N VAL A 106 1.62 -10.13 3.21
CA VAL A 106 1.08 -9.64 1.94
C VAL A 106 1.46 -10.55 0.79
N VAL A 107 2.71 -11.00 0.72
CA VAL A 107 3.16 -11.95 -0.31
C VAL A 107 2.40 -13.27 -0.22
N TRP A 108 2.17 -13.77 1.00
CA TRP A 108 1.35 -14.96 1.22
C TRP A 108 -0.09 -14.79 0.72
N GLN A 109 -0.75 -13.66 1.02
CA GLN A 109 -2.10 -13.37 0.53
C GLN A 109 -2.16 -13.32 -1.00
N ILE A 110 -1.21 -12.63 -1.65
CA ILE A 110 -1.12 -12.56 -3.11
C ILE A 110 -1.00 -13.97 -3.70
N ARG A 111 -0.10 -14.79 -3.14
CA ARG A 111 0.09 -16.18 -3.57
C ARG A 111 -1.19 -17.02 -3.43
N GLU A 112 -1.91 -16.88 -2.32
CA GLU A 112 -3.16 -17.60 -2.09
C GLU A 112 -4.25 -17.18 -3.09
N TYR A 113 -4.40 -15.88 -3.37
CA TYR A 113 -5.32 -15.43 -4.42
C TYR A 113 -4.98 -16.03 -5.78
N GLN A 114 -3.73 -15.92 -6.22
CA GLN A 114 -3.30 -16.44 -7.52
C GLN A 114 -3.42 -17.96 -7.62
N LYS A 115 -3.02 -18.69 -6.58
CA LYS A 115 -3.13 -20.14 -6.47
C LYS A 115 -4.57 -20.64 -6.63
N HIS A 116 -5.53 -19.84 -6.19
CA HIS A 116 -6.96 -20.16 -6.29
C HIS A 116 -7.64 -19.53 -7.52
N GLY A 117 -6.87 -19.06 -8.51
CA GLY A 117 -7.37 -18.56 -9.79
C GLY A 117 -7.99 -17.16 -9.72
N PHE A 118 -7.66 -16.37 -8.70
CA PHE A 118 -8.03 -14.95 -8.63
C PHE A 118 -7.01 -14.09 -9.37
N ALA A 119 -7.49 -13.08 -10.07
CA ALA A 119 -6.63 -12.05 -10.65
C ALA A 119 -6.26 -11.03 -9.57
N VAL A 120 -4.98 -10.95 -9.23
CA VAL A 120 -4.41 -9.86 -8.44
C VAL A 120 -4.02 -8.77 -9.43
N LEU A 121 -4.86 -7.73 -9.56
CA LEU A 121 -4.70 -6.69 -10.57
C LEU A 121 -3.50 -5.79 -10.29
N GLY A 122 -3.19 -5.55 -9.03
CA GLY A 122 -2.02 -4.76 -8.66
C GLY A 122 -2.03 -4.30 -7.21
N ILE A 123 -1.04 -3.47 -6.92
CA ILE A 123 -0.84 -2.80 -5.64
C ILE A 123 -0.81 -1.30 -5.90
N VAL A 124 -1.58 -0.53 -5.12
CA VAL A 124 -1.61 0.93 -5.17
C VAL A 124 -0.97 1.49 -3.92
N GLY A 125 0.20 2.10 -4.08
CA GLY A 125 0.90 2.83 -3.03
C GLY A 125 0.64 4.34 -3.10
N VAL A 126 1.17 5.08 -2.14
CA VAL A 126 0.98 6.53 -2.01
C VAL A 126 2.33 7.22 -2.14
N ASP A 127 2.53 7.92 -3.26
CA ASP A 127 3.76 8.65 -3.54
C ASP A 127 4.03 9.72 -2.47
N ARG A 128 5.29 10.05 -2.27
CA ARG A 128 5.85 10.85 -1.18
C ARG A 128 5.91 10.11 0.18
N SER A 129 5.09 9.06 0.41
CA SER A 129 5.14 8.32 1.67
C SER A 129 6.53 7.72 1.92
N PRO A 130 7.09 7.81 3.15
CA PRO A 130 8.37 7.19 3.50
C PRO A 130 8.32 5.66 3.46
N CYS A 131 7.11 5.07 3.56
CA CYS A 131 6.89 3.63 3.56
C CYS A 131 6.21 3.12 2.28
N CYS A 132 5.12 3.78 1.85
CA CYS A 132 4.27 3.31 0.75
C CYS A 132 4.52 4.02 -0.59
N GLY A 133 5.53 4.89 -0.71
CA GLY A 133 5.93 5.55 -1.95
C GLY A 133 6.38 4.54 -3.01
N VAL A 134 5.98 4.75 -4.26
CA VAL A 134 6.31 3.87 -5.40
C VAL A 134 7.26 4.55 -6.35
N ASN A 135 6.92 5.77 -6.79
CA ASN A 135 7.72 6.59 -7.69
C ASN A 135 8.56 7.61 -6.94
N THR A 136 7.98 8.16 -5.86
CA THR A 136 8.63 9.13 -4.98
C THR A 136 8.47 8.74 -3.52
N THR A 137 9.41 9.16 -2.70
CA THR A 137 9.42 8.97 -1.24
C THR A 137 9.98 10.21 -0.57
N SER A 138 9.67 10.41 0.72
CA SER A 138 10.33 11.45 1.52
C SER A 138 11.61 10.91 2.16
N ASP A 139 12.70 11.59 1.92
CA ASP A 139 13.99 11.39 2.56
C ASP A 139 14.80 12.70 2.51
N GLN A 140 15.76 12.90 3.41
CA GLN A 140 16.57 14.12 3.47
C GLN A 140 15.71 15.40 3.51
N ASP A 141 14.59 15.37 4.24
CA ASP A 141 13.63 16.46 4.43
C ASP A 141 13.02 17.02 3.13
N ARG A 142 12.93 16.18 2.10
CA ARG A 142 12.33 16.50 0.80
C ARG A 142 11.73 15.28 0.13
N GLU A 143 10.87 15.52 -0.85
CA GLU A 143 10.40 14.47 -1.76
C GLU A 143 11.48 14.17 -2.80
N LEU A 144 11.82 12.90 -2.96
CA LEU A 144 12.84 12.40 -3.89
C LEU A 144 12.28 11.26 -4.75
N PRO A 145 12.78 11.08 -5.99
CA PRO A 145 12.56 9.84 -6.72
C PRO A 145 13.03 8.63 -5.92
N GLY A 146 12.22 7.59 -5.86
CA GLY A 146 12.56 6.39 -5.11
C GLY A 146 11.36 5.73 -4.44
N ARG A 147 11.63 4.65 -3.71
CA ARG A 147 10.60 3.85 -3.04
C ARG A 147 10.61 4.05 -1.54
N GLY A 148 9.43 4.00 -0.95
CA GLY A 148 9.25 3.84 0.47
C GLY A 148 9.74 2.47 0.94
N VAL A 149 10.11 2.37 2.21
CA VAL A 149 10.76 1.16 2.75
C VAL A 149 9.90 -0.10 2.63
N PHE A 150 8.59 0.01 2.80
CA PHE A 150 7.66 -1.11 2.66
C PHE A 150 7.52 -1.56 1.20
N ILE A 151 7.33 -0.63 0.27
CA ILE A 151 7.24 -0.96 -1.16
C ILE A 151 8.55 -1.57 -1.66
N ALA A 152 9.70 -1.10 -1.20
CA ALA A 152 10.98 -1.69 -1.54
C ALA A 152 11.09 -3.14 -1.04
N SER A 153 10.75 -3.39 0.23
CA SER A 153 10.70 -4.73 0.83
C SER A 153 9.72 -5.65 0.11
N LEU A 154 8.51 -5.16 -0.16
CA LEU A 154 7.46 -5.94 -0.82
C LEU A 154 7.85 -6.34 -2.26
N ARG A 155 8.45 -5.42 -3.02
CA ARG A 155 8.93 -5.75 -4.38
C ARG A 155 10.01 -6.83 -4.36
N ALA A 156 11.00 -6.70 -3.46
CA ALA A 156 12.06 -7.69 -3.32
C ALA A 156 11.50 -9.08 -2.93
N ALA A 157 10.53 -9.11 -2.02
CA ALA A 157 9.89 -10.35 -1.58
C ALA A 157 9.02 -10.99 -2.69
N LEU A 158 8.29 -10.19 -3.48
CA LEU A 158 7.53 -10.66 -4.64
C LEU A 158 8.47 -11.26 -5.70
N GLU A 159 9.56 -10.56 -6.03
CA GLU A 159 10.58 -11.05 -6.96
C GLU A 159 11.19 -12.37 -6.49
N SER A 160 11.59 -12.47 -5.24
CA SER A 160 12.14 -13.69 -4.62
C SER A 160 11.11 -14.85 -4.64
N ALA A 161 9.83 -14.53 -4.57
CA ALA A 161 8.74 -15.51 -4.64
C ALA A 161 8.34 -15.89 -6.08
N GLY A 162 8.94 -15.27 -7.11
CA GLY A 162 8.57 -15.45 -8.52
C GLY A 162 7.19 -14.91 -8.87
N LEU A 163 6.69 -13.93 -8.12
CA LEU A 163 5.36 -13.33 -8.30
C LEU A 163 5.47 -12.00 -9.06
N THR A 164 4.74 -11.89 -10.15
CA THR A 164 4.64 -10.64 -10.92
C THR A 164 3.31 -9.96 -10.62
N VAL A 165 3.37 -8.78 -9.99
CA VAL A 165 2.20 -7.96 -9.65
C VAL A 165 2.50 -6.50 -10.00
N PRO A 166 1.64 -5.82 -10.77
CA PRO A 166 1.80 -4.39 -11.04
C PRO A 166 1.78 -3.58 -9.73
N VAL A 167 2.68 -2.61 -9.61
CA VAL A 167 2.73 -1.70 -8.46
C VAL A 167 2.73 -0.27 -8.98
N ILE A 168 1.68 0.48 -8.66
CA ILE A 168 1.53 1.88 -9.05
C ILE A 168 1.54 2.80 -7.83
N GLY A 169 2.08 4.00 -8.01
CA GLY A 169 2.05 5.07 -7.01
C GLY A 169 1.11 6.18 -7.45
N ILE A 170 0.35 6.70 -6.50
CA ILE A 170 -0.53 7.85 -6.72
C ILE A 170 -0.32 8.90 -5.62
N LYS A 171 -0.66 10.15 -5.93
CA LYS A 171 -0.95 11.19 -4.94
C LYS A 171 -2.48 11.28 -4.87
N PRO A 172 -3.13 10.77 -3.81
CA PRO A 172 -4.57 10.47 -3.84
C PRO A 172 -5.49 11.65 -4.14
N SER A 173 -5.10 12.86 -3.74
CA SER A 173 -5.87 14.09 -3.99
C SER A 173 -5.46 14.82 -5.28
N ALA A 174 -4.50 14.27 -6.05
CA ALA A 174 -4.12 14.84 -7.33
C ALA A 174 -5.16 14.49 -8.42
N PRO A 175 -5.44 15.42 -9.34
CA PRO A 175 -6.44 15.21 -10.40
C PRO A 175 -6.19 13.94 -11.23
N GLU A 176 -4.93 13.59 -11.47
CA GLU A 176 -4.50 12.43 -12.23
C GLU A 176 -4.54 11.09 -11.47
N ALA A 177 -4.92 11.09 -10.20
CA ALA A 177 -4.90 9.88 -9.37
C ALA A 177 -5.77 8.76 -9.97
N LEU A 178 -6.97 9.08 -10.43
CA LEU A 178 -7.90 8.12 -11.03
C LEU A 178 -7.40 7.63 -12.39
N ASP A 179 -6.76 8.48 -13.19
CA ASP A 179 -6.23 8.11 -14.50
C ASP A 179 -5.11 7.07 -14.40
N ARG A 180 -4.46 6.99 -13.24
CA ARG A 180 -3.46 5.96 -12.94
C ARG A 180 -4.09 4.69 -12.41
N VAL A 181 -5.23 4.77 -11.72
CA VAL A 181 -5.92 3.60 -11.15
C VAL A 181 -6.74 2.85 -12.19
N ARG A 182 -7.49 3.55 -13.06
CA ARG A 182 -8.37 2.95 -14.08
C ARG A 182 -7.69 1.90 -14.98
N PRO A 183 -6.52 2.17 -15.58
CA PRO A 183 -5.84 1.16 -16.41
C PRO A 183 -5.52 -0.13 -15.64
N LEU A 184 -5.23 -0.03 -14.33
CA LEU A 184 -4.99 -1.19 -13.47
C LEU A 184 -6.24 -2.07 -13.32
N LEU A 185 -7.42 -1.46 -13.39
CA LEU A 185 -8.72 -2.14 -13.28
C LEU A 185 -9.22 -2.71 -14.61
N GLY A 186 -8.58 -2.33 -15.74
CA GLY A 186 -8.95 -2.73 -17.09
C GLY A 186 -9.98 -1.80 -17.75
N GLU A 187 -10.01 -0.54 -17.32
CA GLU A 187 -10.82 0.54 -17.89
C GLU A 187 -9.98 1.46 -18.79
#